data_bf14001c9dd17d584af724a04a021d74
#
_entry.id   bf14001c9dd17d584af724a04a021d74
#
_cell.length_a   1.000
_cell.length_b   1.000
_cell.length_c   1.000
_cell.angle_alpha   90.00
_cell.angle_beta   90.00
_cell.angle_gamma   90.00
#
_symmetry.space_group_name_H-M   'P 1'
#
loop_
_entity.id
_entity.type
_entity.pdbx_description
1 polymer ?
#
loop_
_entity_poly.entity_id
_entity_poly.type
_entity_poly.pdbx_seq_one_letter_code
_entity_poly.pdbx_strand_id
1 'polypeptide(L)'
;MKKMKRFLRAMLSVFAAAILMGTIPACASRPSEKSGPKFVAHRGYSRNYVDNTEESFRAAAEMDFYGIETDIRKTKDGYFVCTHDAEVEYANRTKAEISSTDRETLLSLPLKNNKTKQDVYLCTFETYLQACKAGGKVAVIELKDLFGKSDIRKILATVDQEYDRAHVSFISFYYLSLLRVKEVDASIELQYLSQTEADPVFESCLSDGISIDVKQNILTEALVETFHEAGLKVNVWTVNENADLRAACALGVDYITTDVFSEN
;
A
#
# COMPACT_ATOMS: atom_id res chain seq x y z
N MET A 1 49.31 46.36 -54.41
CA MET A 1 50.02 47.62 -54.09
C MET A 1 49.97 47.82 -52.57
N LYS A 2 51.14 47.74 -51.95
CA LYS A 2 51.74 48.69 -51.01
C LYS A 2 50.92 48.90 -49.76
N LYS A 3 51.38 48.79 -48.52
CA LYS A 3 52.67 48.75 -47.80
C LYS A 3 52.28 48.54 -46.32
N MET A 4 52.70 47.53 -45.60
CA MET A 4 53.96 47.49 -44.82
C MET A 4 54.21 48.72 -43.87
N LYS A 5 54.22 48.42 -42.56
CA LYS A 5 55.26 48.74 -41.58
C LYS A 5 54.70 48.55 -40.18
N ARG A 6 55.10 47.54 -39.38
CA ARG A 6 56.28 47.55 -38.49
C ARG A 6 56.31 48.74 -37.51
N PHE A 7 56.18 48.44 -36.24
CA PHE A 7 57.02 48.82 -35.08
C PHE A 7 56.44 48.17 -33.85
N LEU A 8 57.02 47.30 -33.21
CA LEU A 8 58.19 46.99 -32.38
C LEU A 8 58.21 47.72 -31.07
N ARG A 9 58.16 46.89 -29.98
CA ARG A 9 58.70 47.08 -28.61
C ARG A 9 57.92 47.95 -27.65
N ALA A 10 57.43 47.34 -26.54
CA ALA A 10 58.24 47.23 -25.32
C ALA A 10 57.54 46.35 -24.27
N MET A 11 58.33 45.58 -23.61
CA MET A 11 58.07 44.73 -22.45
C MET A 11 57.34 45.46 -21.33
N LEU A 12 56.37 44.86 -20.75
CA LEU A 12 56.20 44.89 -19.29
C LEU A 12 55.60 43.56 -18.84
N SER A 13 56.39 42.81 -18.10
CA SER A 13 56.03 41.60 -17.43
C SER A 13 55.04 41.90 -16.29
N VAL A 14 53.80 41.40 -16.38
CA VAL A 14 52.94 41.31 -15.22
C VAL A 14 52.55 39.85 -15.10
N PHE A 15 53.06 39.22 -14.07
CA PHE A 15 52.62 37.91 -13.60
C PHE A 15 51.15 38.00 -13.18
N ALA A 16 50.23 37.55 -14.03
CA ALA A 16 48.88 37.26 -13.64
C ALA A 16 48.84 35.77 -13.29
N ALA A 17 48.85 35.49 -12.01
CA ALA A 17 48.52 34.17 -11.47
C ALA A 17 47.10 33.83 -11.87
N ALA A 18 46.95 32.95 -12.87
CA ALA A 18 45.68 32.33 -13.18
C ALA A 18 45.30 31.40 -12.02
N ILE A 19 44.40 31.86 -11.14
CA ILE A 19 43.73 31.01 -10.20
C ILE A 19 42.87 30.10 -11.03
N LEU A 20 43.36 28.86 -11.22
CA LEU A 20 42.52 27.76 -11.68
C LEU A 20 41.44 27.51 -10.58
N MET A 21 40.27 28.11 -10.72
CA MET A 21 39.10 27.66 -10.03
C MET A 21 38.76 26.28 -10.57
N GLY A 22 39.34 25.27 -9.95
CA GLY A 22 38.88 23.90 -10.13
C GLY A 22 37.42 23.88 -9.71
N THR A 23 36.52 23.69 -10.67
CA THR A 23 35.16 23.30 -10.40
C THR A 23 35.23 21.97 -9.66
N ILE A 24 35.02 22.00 -8.35
CA ILE A 24 34.77 20.82 -7.56
C ILE A 24 33.55 20.19 -8.23
N PRO A 25 33.64 18.94 -8.76
CA PRO A 25 32.45 18.28 -9.24
C PRO A 25 31.49 18.24 -8.08
N ALA A 26 30.28 18.77 -8.30
CA ALA A 26 29.19 18.69 -7.35
C ALA A 26 29.17 17.25 -6.84
N CYS A 27 29.34 17.10 -5.55
CA CYS A 27 29.25 15.83 -4.87
C CYS A 27 27.93 15.21 -5.32
N ALA A 28 28.03 14.13 -6.09
CA ALA A 28 26.86 13.32 -6.38
C ALA A 28 26.21 13.06 -5.04
N SER A 29 25.00 13.56 -4.87
CA SER A 29 24.19 13.30 -3.69
C SER A 29 24.25 11.79 -3.47
N ARG A 30 24.78 11.36 -2.31
CA ARG A 30 24.67 9.97 -1.89
C ARG A 30 23.21 9.57 -2.11
N PRO A 31 22.92 8.39 -2.67
CA PRO A 31 21.57 7.87 -2.64
C PRO A 31 21.11 8.00 -1.19
N SER A 32 19.96 8.64 -0.95
CA SER A 32 19.34 8.66 0.38
C SER A 32 19.33 7.22 0.85
N GLU A 33 19.81 6.96 2.07
CA GLU A 33 19.63 5.65 2.69
C GLU A 33 18.16 5.30 2.48
N LYS A 34 17.89 4.25 1.69
CA LYS A 34 16.52 3.79 1.49
C LYS A 34 16.04 3.41 2.88
N SER A 35 15.09 4.15 3.41
CA SER A 35 14.38 3.70 4.60
C SER A 35 13.86 2.30 4.31
N GLY A 36 14.01 1.36 5.26
CA GLY A 36 13.51 0.00 5.08
C GLY A 36 12.04 -0.03 4.69
N PRO A 37 11.49 -1.19 4.30
CA PRO A 37 10.10 -1.32 3.91
C PRO A 37 9.16 -0.90 5.03
N LYS A 38 8.00 -0.42 4.67
CA LYS A 38 6.92 -0.07 5.61
C LYS A 38 6.07 -1.31 5.87
N PHE A 39 5.75 -1.56 7.12
CA PHE A 39 4.96 -2.72 7.53
C PHE A 39 3.47 -2.42 7.55
N VAL A 40 2.67 -3.31 6.96
CA VAL A 40 1.21 -3.25 6.93
C VAL A 40 0.64 -4.44 7.71
N ALA A 41 -0.25 -4.17 8.66
CA ALA A 41 -0.90 -5.20 9.47
C ALA A 41 -2.01 -5.88 8.64
N HIS A 42 -1.81 -7.14 8.24
CA HIS A 42 -2.74 -7.92 7.44
C HIS A 42 -4.01 -8.25 8.24
N ARG A 43 -5.14 -7.68 7.83
CA ARG A 43 -6.46 -7.80 8.51
C ARG A 43 -6.42 -7.36 9.98
N GLY A 44 -5.63 -6.32 10.28
CA GLY A 44 -5.29 -5.92 11.64
C GLY A 44 -4.18 -6.77 12.25
N TYR A 45 -4.05 -6.79 13.60
CA TYR A 45 -3.09 -7.66 14.27
C TYR A 45 -3.64 -9.09 14.36
N SER A 46 -3.77 -9.73 13.20
CA SER A 46 -4.42 -11.02 13.02
C SER A 46 -3.69 -12.20 13.67
N ARG A 47 -2.40 -12.05 14.03
CA ARG A 47 -1.68 -13.07 14.80
C ARG A 47 -2.37 -13.43 16.11
N ASN A 48 -2.85 -12.43 16.85
CA ASN A 48 -3.38 -12.59 18.21
C ASN A 48 -4.89 -12.40 18.30
N TYR A 49 -5.50 -11.75 17.31
CA TYR A 49 -6.93 -11.43 17.28
C TYR A 49 -7.60 -12.09 16.08
N VAL A 50 -8.91 -12.15 16.09
CA VAL A 50 -9.68 -12.57 14.91
C VAL A 50 -9.49 -11.50 13.84
N ASP A 51 -9.13 -11.92 12.65
CA ASP A 51 -8.87 -11.05 11.50
C ASP A 51 -10.13 -10.26 11.10
N ASN A 52 -9.91 -9.04 10.55
CA ASN A 52 -10.98 -8.14 10.12
C ASN A 52 -11.99 -7.76 11.22
N THR A 53 -11.55 -7.66 12.47
CA THR A 53 -12.39 -7.28 13.61
C THR A 53 -11.93 -5.98 14.25
N GLU A 54 -12.83 -5.32 15.00
CA GLU A 54 -12.49 -4.08 15.71
C GLU A 54 -11.29 -4.28 16.64
N GLU A 55 -11.24 -5.41 17.34
CA GLU A 55 -10.16 -5.74 18.28
C GLU A 55 -8.81 -5.87 17.56
N SER A 56 -8.78 -6.53 16.38
CA SER A 56 -7.56 -6.68 15.60
C SER A 56 -7.07 -5.33 15.05
N PHE A 57 -7.98 -4.48 14.61
CA PHE A 57 -7.66 -3.15 14.10
C PHE A 57 -7.17 -2.21 15.19
N ARG A 58 -7.81 -2.18 16.35
CA ARG A 58 -7.38 -1.38 17.50
C ARG A 58 -6.01 -1.81 18.01
N ALA A 59 -5.76 -3.13 18.10
CA ALA A 59 -4.47 -3.65 18.50
C ALA A 59 -3.38 -3.24 17.49
N ALA A 60 -3.63 -3.33 16.17
CA ALA A 60 -2.70 -2.90 15.15
C ALA A 60 -2.46 -1.37 15.20
N ALA A 61 -3.48 -0.59 15.53
CA ALA A 61 -3.38 0.87 15.64
C ALA A 61 -2.43 1.34 16.74
N GLU A 62 -2.29 0.55 17.81
CA GLU A 62 -1.38 0.82 18.93
C GLU A 62 0.07 0.39 18.66
N MET A 63 0.33 -0.39 17.59
CA MET A 63 1.65 -0.89 17.24
C MET A 63 2.33 -0.01 16.19
N ASP A 64 3.63 -0.22 15.96
CA ASP A 64 4.42 0.56 14.98
C ASP A 64 4.25 0.05 13.55
N PHE A 65 3.03 -0.25 13.14
CA PHE A 65 2.68 -0.45 11.74
C PHE A 65 2.53 0.89 11.01
N TYR A 66 2.93 0.92 9.75
CA TYR A 66 2.65 2.03 8.84
C TYR A 66 1.17 2.11 8.47
N GLY A 67 0.57 0.96 8.17
CA GLY A 67 -0.81 0.85 7.74
C GLY A 67 -1.50 -0.38 8.32
N ILE A 68 -2.80 -0.39 8.22
CA ILE A 68 -3.65 -1.52 8.59
C ILE A 68 -4.42 -1.92 7.35
N GLU A 69 -4.33 -3.18 6.98
CA GLU A 69 -5.06 -3.73 5.84
C GLU A 69 -6.39 -4.33 6.31
N THR A 70 -7.40 -4.24 5.45
CA THR A 70 -8.71 -4.90 5.61
C THR A 70 -9.30 -5.29 4.27
N ASP A 71 -10.10 -6.34 4.29
CA ASP A 71 -10.93 -6.79 3.17
C ASP A 71 -12.34 -6.20 3.26
N ILE A 72 -12.83 -5.46 2.28
CA ILE A 72 -14.22 -4.99 2.32
C ILE A 72 -15.12 -5.71 1.32
N ARG A 73 -16.33 -6.03 1.79
CA ARG A 73 -17.42 -6.60 0.99
C ARG A 73 -18.70 -5.82 1.15
N LYS A 74 -19.53 -5.83 0.11
CA LYS A 74 -20.79 -5.11 0.07
C LYS A 74 -21.93 -5.98 0.57
N THR A 75 -22.70 -5.47 1.53
CA THR A 75 -23.92 -6.12 2.03
C THR A 75 -25.09 -5.95 1.05
N LYS A 76 -26.14 -6.71 1.23
CA LYS A 76 -27.37 -6.65 0.39
C LYS A 76 -27.99 -5.24 0.39
N ASP A 77 -28.00 -4.56 1.52
CA ASP A 77 -28.54 -3.20 1.68
C ASP A 77 -27.53 -2.09 1.31
N GLY A 78 -26.35 -2.49 0.78
CA GLY A 78 -25.40 -1.58 0.14
C GLY A 78 -24.45 -0.84 1.09
N TYR A 79 -24.23 -1.37 2.30
CA TYR A 79 -23.16 -0.98 3.21
C TYR A 79 -21.91 -1.84 2.99
N PHE A 80 -20.84 -1.54 3.71
CA PHE A 80 -19.58 -2.27 3.61
C PHE A 80 -19.18 -2.84 4.98
N VAL A 81 -18.74 -4.08 4.98
CA VAL A 81 -18.26 -4.80 6.16
C VAL A 81 -16.87 -5.37 5.90
N CYS A 82 -16.09 -5.54 6.97
CA CYS A 82 -14.73 -6.05 6.91
C CYS A 82 -14.73 -7.57 7.04
N THR A 83 -14.46 -8.28 5.94
CA THR A 83 -14.35 -9.74 5.92
C THR A 83 -13.69 -10.23 4.64
N HIS A 84 -12.81 -11.22 4.77
CA HIS A 84 -12.16 -11.85 3.62
C HIS A 84 -13.14 -12.72 2.82
N ASP A 85 -13.88 -13.58 3.51
CA ASP A 85 -14.74 -14.57 2.87
C ASP A 85 -16.08 -13.95 2.46
N ALA A 86 -16.70 -14.50 1.40
CA ALA A 86 -18.02 -14.08 0.97
C ALA A 86 -19.13 -14.52 1.94
N GLU A 87 -18.83 -15.46 2.81
CA GLU A 87 -19.72 -16.02 3.83
C GLU A 87 -19.07 -15.91 5.21
N VAL A 88 -19.83 -15.55 6.22
CA VAL A 88 -19.43 -15.61 7.63
C VAL A 88 -20.06 -16.78 8.34
N GLU A 89 -19.31 -17.43 9.24
CA GLU A 89 -19.81 -18.46 10.16
C GLU A 89 -19.88 -17.88 11.56
N TYR A 90 -21.05 -18.01 12.21
CA TYR A 90 -21.28 -17.54 13.55
C TYR A 90 -20.97 -18.62 14.62
N ALA A 91 -20.86 -18.20 15.88
CA ALA A 91 -20.59 -19.09 17.01
C ALA A 91 -21.64 -20.21 17.15
N ASN A 92 -22.89 -19.95 16.79
CA ASN A 92 -23.98 -20.90 16.78
C ASN A 92 -23.98 -21.85 15.57
N ARG A 93 -22.95 -21.80 14.70
CA ARG A 93 -22.79 -22.61 13.47
C ARG A 93 -23.71 -22.26 12.32
N THR A 94 -24.51 -21.22 12.45
CA THR A 94 -25.21 -20.68 11.28
C THR A 94 -24.25 -19.91 10.39
N LYS A 95 -24.61 -19.74 9.13
CA LYS A 95 -23.81 -19.02 8.14
C LYS A 95 -24.66 -17.97 7.44
N ALA A 96 -24.00 -16.91 6.99
CA ALA A 96 -24.66 -15.86 6.21
C ALA A 96 -23.74 -15.41 5.07
N GLU A 97 -24.28 -15.35 3.85
CA GLU A 97 -23.61 -14.76 2.70
C GLU A 97 -23.74 -13.23 2.76
N ILE A 98 -22.61 -12.53 2.67
CA ILE A 98 -22.54 -11.08 2.82
C ILE A 98 -23.43 -10.36 1.80
N SER A 99 -23.33 -10.74 0.52
CA SER A 99 -24.04 -10.06 -0.58
C SER A 99 -25.56 -10.23 -0.54
N SER A 100 -26.04 -11.23 0.20
CA SER A 100 -27.46 -11.60 0.29
C SER A 100 -28.10 -11.23 1.62
N THR A 101 -27.33 -10.67 2.56
CA THR A 101 -27.78 -10.38 3.95
C THR A 101 -27.59 -8.90 4.26
N ASP A 102 -28.59 -8.33 4.97
CA ASP A 102 -28.57 -6.92 5.39
C ASP A 102 -27.56 -6.72 6.55
N ARG A 103 -26.93 -5.55 6.61
CA ARG A 103 -25.88 -5.22 7.61
C ARG A 103 -26.31 -5.51 9.05
N GLU A 104 -27.51 -5.10 9.46
CA GLU A 104 -28.00 -5.31 10.81
C GLU A 104 -28.03 -6.80 11.20
N THR A 105 -28.48 -7.65 10.27
CA THR A 105 -28.50 -9.11 10.47
C THR A 105 -27.07 -9.66 10.58
N LEU A 106 -26.15 -9.21 9.72
CA LEU A 106 -24.75 -9.65 9.73
C LEU A 106 -24.05 -9.33 11.05
N LEU A 107 -24.38 -8.20 11.66
CA LEU A 107 -23.77 -7.72 12.92
C LEU A 107 -24.44 -8.30 14.18
N SER A 108 -25.54 -9.02 14.06
CA SER A 108 -26.39 -9.42 15.21
C SER A 108 -25.84 -10.58 16.04
N LEU A 109 -24.96 -11.38 15.49
CA LEU A 109 -24.45 -12.60 16.13
C LEU A 109 -22.91 -12.59 16.20
N PRO A 110 -22.34 -13.16 17.27
CA PRO A 110 -20.89 -13.30 17.37
C PRO A 110 -20.37 -14.29 16.32
N LEU A 111 -19.21 -13.95 15.74
CA LEU A 111 -18.51 -14.78 14.79
C LEU A 111 -17.99 -16.06 15.47
N LYS A 112 -17.89 -17.13 14.71
CA LYS A 112 -17.12 -18.30 15.13
C LYS A 112 -15.65 -17.90 15.23
N ASN A 113 -15.08 -18.06 16.41
CA ASN A 113 -13.66 -17.82 16.63
C ASN A 113 -13.04 -18.88 17.52
N ASN A 114 -11.73 -19.07 17.37
CA ASN A 114 -10.92 -19.97 18.19
C ASN A 114 -9.70 -19.25 18.81
N LYS A 115 -9.58 -17.94 18.61
CA LYS A 115 -8.45 -17.13 19.09
C LYS A 115 -8.69 -16.53 20.47
N THR A 116 -9.94 -16.17 20.77
CA THR A 116 -10.30 -15.55 22.04
C THR A 116 -11.47 -16.29 22.71
N LYS A 117 -11.66 -16.06 24.01
CA LYS A 117 -12.83 -16.55 24.75
C LYS A 117 -14.01 -15.57 24.74
N GLN A 118 -13.79 -14.37 24.20
CA GLN A 118 -14.79 -13.32 24.12
C GLN A 118 -15.58 -13.44 22.83
N ASP A 119 -16.81 -13.00 22.85
CA ASP A 119 -17.62 -12.83 21.66
C ASP A 119 -17.00 -11.73 20.79
N VAL A 120 -16.81 -12.03 19.52
CA VAL A 120 -16.26 -11.13 18.51
C VAL A 120 -17.30 -10.98 17.40
N TYR A 121 -17.50 -9.78 16.92
CA TYR A 121 -18.51 -9.48 15.92
C TYR A 121 -17.88 -9.04 14.61
N LEU A 122 -18.64 -9.16 13.53
CA LEU A 122 -18.25 -8.62 12.24
C LEU A 122 -18.05 -7.10 12.35
N CYS A 123 -16.95 -6.59 11.78
CA CYS A 123 -16.62 -5.17 11.86
C CYS A 123 -17.19 -4.42 10.65
N THR A 124 -17.65 -3.19 10.88
CA THR A 124 -18.06 -2.29 9.80
C THR A 124 -16.86 -1.55 9.22
N PHE A 125 -17.01 -1.10 7.98
CA PHE A 125 -15.97 -0.31 7.33
C PHE A 125 -15.71 1.03 8.05
N GLU A 126 -16.76 1.64 8.59
CA GLU A 126 -16.65 2.87 9.39
C GLU A 126 -15.79 2.66 10.65
N THR A 127 -16.03 1.55 11.38
CA THR A 127 -15.26 1.21 12.59
C THR A 127 -13.78 0.97 12.29
N TYR A 128 -13.48 0.31 11.17
CA TYR A 128 -12.10 0.14 10.70
C TYR A 128 -11.41 1.50 10.43
N LEU A 129 -12.07 2.39 9.69
CA LEU A 129 -11.52 3.72 9.38
C LEU A 129 -11.26 4.53 10.66
N GLN A 130 -12.17 4.44 11.64
CA GLN A 130 -11.99 5.10 12.95
C GLN A 130 -10.78 4.53 13.71
N ALA A 131 -10.53 3.23 13.63
CA ALA A 131 -9.33 2.63 14.23
C ALA A 131 -8.05 3.11 13.54
N CYS A 132 -8.02 3.17 12.20
CA CYS A 132 -6.89 3.73 11.46
C CYS A 132 -6.62 5.19 11.84
N LYS A 133 -7.68 6.01 11.91
CA LYS A 133 -7.60 7.42 12.33
C LYS A 133 -7.03 7.56 13.73
N ALA A 134 -7.51 6.77 14.68
CA ALA A 134 -7.06 6.82 16.07
C ALA A 134 -5.57 6.52 16.22
N GLY A 135 -5.04 5.58 15.42
CA GLY A 135 -3.63 5.20 15.41
C GLY A 135 -2.76 6.03 14.44
N GLY A 136 -3.35 6.93 13.64
CA GLY A 136 -2.64 7.66 12.58
C GLY A 136 -2.06 6.73 11.50
N LYS A 137 -2.74 5.62 11.20
CA LYS A 137 -2.28 4.57 10.27
C LYS A 137 -2.88 4.74 8.89
N VAL A 138 -2.14 4.43 7.84
CA VAL A 138 -2.72 4.34 6.50
C VAL A 138 -3.74 3.21 6.45
N ALA A 139 -4.94 3.51 5.94
CA ALA A 139 -5.98 2.52 5.70
C ALA A 139 -5.71 1.85 4.34
N VAL A 140 -5.28 0.59 4.35
CA VAL A 140 -5.06 -0.23 3.15
C VAL A 140 -6.29 -1.09 2.93
N ILE A 141 -7.05 -0.82 1.85
CA ILE A 141 -8.40 -1.33 1.67
C ILE A 141 -8.45 -2.29 0.49
N GLU A 142 -8.62 -3.58 0.75
CA GLU A 142 -8.84 -4.54 -0.34
C GLU A 142 -10.30 -4.51 -0.81
N LEU A 143 -10.47 -4.26 -2.09
CA LEU A 143 -11.75 -4.37 -2.78
C LEU A 143 -11.97 -5.83 -3.18
N LYS A 144 -12.71 -6.61 -2.35
CA LYS A 144 -12.93 -8.06 -2.55
C LYS A 144 -13.94 -8.39 -3.63
N ASP A 145 -14.71 -7.43 -4.09
CA ASP A 145 -15.75 -7.60 -5.10
C ASP A 145 -15.46 -6.70 -6.31
N LEU A 146 -16.08 -7.01 -7.45
CA LEU A 146 -16.04 -6.15 -8.62
C LEU A 146 -16.97 -4.94 -8.39
N PHE A 147 -16.45 -3.93 -7.70
CA PHE A 147 -17.20 -2.72 -7.38
C PHE A 147 -17.45 -1.84 -8.60
N GLY A 148 -18.68 -1.35 -8.72
CA GLY A 148 -19.06 -0.34 -9.70
C GLY A 148 -18.66 1.08 -9.27
N LYS A 149 -18.68 2.03 -10.21
CA LYS A 149 -18.37 3.45 -9.94
C LYS A 149 -19.23 4.06 -8.83
N SER A 150 -20.49 3.62 -8.72
CA SER A 150 -21.40 4.06 -7.65
C SER A 150 -20.97 3.53 -6.28
N ASP A 151 -20.46 2.30 -6.22
CA ASP A 151 -19.95 1.72 -4.98
C ASP A 151 -18.66 2.40 -4.54
N ILE A 152 -17.74 2.65 -5.49
CA ILE A 152 -16.50 3.41 -5.21
C ILE A 152 -16.82 4.80 -4.65
N ARG A 153 -17.80 5.51 -5.22
CA ARG A 153 -18.22 6.82 -4.67
C ARG A 153 -18.76 6.72 -3.25
N LYS A 154 -19.51 5.65 -2.93
CA LYS A 154 -20.01 5.41 -1.57
C LYS A 154 -18.86 5.08 -0.60
N ILE A 155 -17.92 4.23 -1.02
CA ILE A 155 -16.72 3.90 -0.23
C ILE A 155 -15.95 5.19 0.08
N LEU A 156 -15.68 6.02 -0.92
CA LEU A 156 -14.97 7.28 -0.74
C LEU A 156 -15.75 8.31 0.08
N ALA A 157 -17.06 8.33 -0.01
CA ALA A 157 -17.90 9.17 0.85
C ALA A 157 -17.82 8.73 2.33
N THR A 158 -17.76 7.42 2.60
CA THR A 158 -17.50 6.90 3.95
C THR A 158 -16.10 7.27 4.43
N VAL A 159 -15.09 7.19 3.55
CA VAL A 159 -13.73 7.65 3.87
C VAL A 159 -13.72 9.13 4.24
N ASP A 160 -14.36 10.01 3.46
CA ASP A 160 -14.43 11.45 3.74
C ASP A 160 -15.10 11.77 5.07
N GLN A 161 -16.08 10.95 5.45
CA GLN A 161 -16.85 11.13 6.69
C GLN A 161 -16.06 10.69 7.92
N GLU A 162 -15.33 9.59 7.84
CA GLU A 162 -14.69 8.95 8.99
C GLU A 162 -13.18 9.22 9.07
N TYR A 163 -12.52 9.47 7.93
CA TYR A 163 -11.07 9.62 7.85
C TYR A 163 -10.65 10.69 6.82
N ASP A 164 -9.50 10.49 6.17
CA ASP A 164 -8.93 11.38 5.15
C ASP A 164 -8.41 10.55 3.96
N ARG A 165 -8.79 10.91 2.73
CA ARG A 165 -8.32 10.25 1.50
C ARG A 165 -6.81 10.25 1.33
N ALA A 166 -6.10 11.25 1.88
CA ALA A 166 -4.65 11.29 1.84
C ALA A 166 -3.97 10.15 2.63
N HIS A 167 -4.73 9.46 3.46
CA HIS A 167 -4.27 8.35 4.30
C HIS A 167 -4.94 7.02 3.94
N VAL A 168 -5.38 6.86 2.70
CA VAL A 168 -5.91 5.57 2.21
C VAL A 168 -5.16 5.09 0.98
N SER A 169 -5.09 3.79 0.81
CA SER A 169 -4.71 3.13 -0.44
C SER A 169 -5.68 1.99 -0.74
N PHE A 170 -5.91 1.70 -2.01
CA PHE A 170 -6.73 0.56 -2.41
C PHE A 170 -5.90 -0.51 -3.06
N ILE A 171 -6.19 -1.76 -2.68
CA ILE A 171 -5.62 -2.95 -3.27
C ILE A 171 -6.75 -3.84 -3.82
N SER A 172 -6.52 -4.59 -4.88
CA SER A 172 -7.52 -5.51 -5.43
C SER A 172 -6.93 -6.48 -6.44
N PHE A 173 -7.46 -7.72 -6.47
CA PHE A 173 -7.32 -8.64 -7.60
C PHE A 173 -8.18 -8.24 -8.81
N TYR A 174 -9.19 -7.39 -8.61
CA TYR A 174 -10.04 -6.88 -9.68
C TYR A 174 -9.46 -5.59 -10.23
N TYR A 175 -8.60 -5.68 -11.23
CA TYR A 175 -7.97 -4.52 -11.89
C TYR A 175 -8.98 -3.44 -12.27
N LEU A 176 -10.14 -3.83 -12.79
CA LEU A 176 -11.19 -2.89 -13.16
C LEU A 176 -11.75 -2.10 -11.96
N SER A 177 -11.76 -2.66 -10.74
CA SER A 177 -12.13 -1.92 -9.54
C SER A 177 -11.14 -0.80 -9.25
N LEU A 178 -9.82 -1.06 -9.41
CA LEU A 178 -8.77 -0.05 -9.25
C LEU A 178 -8.89 1.07 -10.30
N LEU A 179 -9.15 0.73 -11.55
CA LEU A 179 -9.41 1.75 -12.60
C LEU A 179 -10.60 2.63 -12.25
N ARG A 180 -11.65 2.08 -11.65
CA ARG A 180 -12.82 2.87 -11.21
C ARG A 180 -12.49 3.78 -10.03
N VAL A 181 -11.61 3.37 -9.10
CA VAL A 181 -11.08 4.28 -8.07
C VAL A 181 -10.32 5.42 -8.73
N LYS A 182 -9.37 5.11 -9.64
CA LYS A 182 -8.58 6.10 -10.39
C LYS A 182 -9.43 7.10 -11.16
N GLU A 183 -10.53 6.64 -11.75
CA GLU A 183 -11.49 7.51 -12.47
C GLU A 183 -12.25 8.47 -11.53
N VAL A 184 -12.45 8.11 -10.27
CA VAL A 184 -13.13 8.95 -9.28
C VAL A 184 -12.13 9.88 -8.59
N ASP A 185 -10.95 9.37 -8.25
CA ASP A 185 -9.88 10.12 -7.60
C ASP A 185 -8.51 9.52 -7.96
N ALA A 186 -7.80 10.16 -8.88
CA ALA A 186 -6.50 9.69 -9.36
C ALA A 186 -5.34 9.97 -8.38
N SER A 187 -5.58 10.66 -7.27
CA SER A 187 -4.54 10.95 -6.27
C SER A 187 -4.34 9.82 -5.27
N ILE A 188 -5.28 8.88 -5.19
CA ILE A 188 -5.23 7.76 -4.25
C ILE A 188 -4.24 6.70 -4.74
N GLU A 189 -3.39 6.20 -3.83
CA GLU A 189 -2.46 5.11 -4.12
C GLU A 189 -3.23 3.81 -4.40
N LEU A 190 -2.87 3.15 -5.51
CA LEU A 190 -3.50 1.92 -5.98
C LEU A 190 -2.43 0.83 -6.15
N GLN A 191 -2.75 -0.40 -5.72
CA GLN A 191 -1.88 -1.55 -5.89
C GLN A 191 -2.68 -2.74 -6.40
N TYR A 192 -2.23 -3.33 -7.51
CA TYR A 192 -2.85 -4.53 -8.07
C TYR A 192 -2.32 -5.79 -7.38
N LEU A 193 -3.24 -6.58 -6.83
CA LEU A 193 -2.92 -7.85 -6.18
C LEU A 193 -2.70 -8.95 -7.22
N SER A 194 -1.57 -9.66 -7.11
CA SER A 194 -1.30 -10.83 -7.94
C SER A 194 -0.62 -11.95 -7.17
N GLN A 195 -0.96 -13.19 -7.56
CA GLN A 195 -0.30 -14.42 -7.12
C GLN A 195 0.20 -15.27 -8.30
N THR A 196 0.18 -14.69 -9.50
CA THR A 196 0.51 -15.37 -10.76
C THR A 196 1.83 -14.83 -11.30
N GLU A 197 2.79 -15.71 -11.54
CA GLU A 197 4.04 -15.35 -12.22
C GLU A 197 3.76 -14.82 -13.63
N ALA A 198 4.50 -13.76 -14.01
CA ALA A 198 4.34 -13.12 -15.31
C ALA A 198 2.87 -12.75 -15.64
N ASP A 199 2.15 -12.20 -14.66
CA ASP A 199 0.76 -11.78 -14.83
C ASP A 199 0.66 -10.74 -15.95
N PRO A 200 -0.14 -10.97 -17.01
CA PRO A 200 -0.25 -10.05 -18.15
C PRO A 200 -0.81 -8.67 -17.75
N VAL A 201 -1.45 -8.55 -16.60
CA VAL A 201 -1.96 -7.28 -16.08
C VAL A 201 -0.84 -6.35 -15.64
N PHE A 202 0.38 -6.85 -15.37
CA PHE A 202 1.51 -6.01 -14.99
C PHE A 202 1.87 -4.96 -16.04
N GLU A 203 1.76 -5.28 -17.34
CA GLU A 203 1.96 -4.29 -18.41
C GLU A 203 0.92 -3.16 -18.33
N SER A 204 -0.32 -3.49 -18.01
CA SER A 204 -1.37 -2.49 -17.80
C SER A 204 -1.11 -1.65 -16.54
N CYS A 205 -0.62 -2.27 -15.46
CA CYS A 205 -0.24 -1.58 -14.24
C CYS A 205 0.85 -0.53 -14.51
N LEU A 206 1.91 -0.90 -15.23
CA LEU A 206 2.98 0.02 -15.66
C LEU A 206 2.43 1.18 -16.51
N SER A 207 1.58 0.87 -17.47
CA SER A 207 0.96 1.85 -18.38
C SER A 207 0.05 2.83 -17.64
N ASP A 208 -0.71 2.33 -16.68
CA ASP A 208 -1.69 3.12 -15.93
C ASP A 208 -1.14 3.75 -14.65
N GLY A 209 0.14 3.52 -14.31
CA GLY A 209 0.74 4.06 -13.10
C GLY A 209 0.12 3.46 -11.82
N ILE A 210 -0.16 2.16 -11.84
CA ILE A 210 -0.68 1.39 -10.70
C ILE A 210 0.44 0.51 -10.15
N SER A 211 0.72 0.63 -8.87
CA SER A 211 1.69 -0.19 -8.14
C SER A 211 1.21 -1.65 -8.02
N ILE A 212 2.07 -2.54 -7.54
CA ILE A 212 1.71 -3.95 -7.34
C ILE A 212 1.82 -4.38 -5.89
N ASP A 213 1.00 -5.37 -5.54
CA ASP A 213 1.03 -6.08 -4.28
C ASP A 213 1.01 -7.59 -4.58
N VAL A 214 2.16 -8.23 -4.41
CA VAL A 214 2.37 -9.58 -4.93
C VAL A 214 2.57 -10.61 -3.83
N LYS A 215 2.09 -11.84 -4.09
CA LYS A 215 2.38 -12.94 -3.20
C LYS A 215 3.88 -13.23 -3.17
N GLN A 216 4.43 -13.49 -2.00
CA GLN A 216 5.88 -13.66 -1.78
C GLN A 216 6.55 -14.67 -2.73
N ASN A 217 5.84 -15.73 -3.15
CA ASN A 217 6.40 -16.77 -4.00
C ASN A 217 6.64 -16.34 -5.47
N ILE A 218 6.07 -15.20 -5.90
CA ILE A 218 6.29 -14.65 -7.24
C ILE A 218 7.17 -13.40 -7.23
N LEU A 219 7.61 -12.95 -6.06
CA LEU A 219 8.48 -11.79 -5.91
C LEU A 219 9.88 -12.10 -6.47
N THR A 220 10.37 -11.28 -7.38
CA THR A 220 11.71 -11.37 -7.97
C THR A 220 12.38 -10.00 -8.01
N GLU A 221 13.72 -9.98 -8.05
CA GLU A 221 14.49 -8.74 -8.22
C GLU A 221 14.09 -8.00 -9.49
N ALA A 222 13.97 -8.71 -10.62
CA ALA A 222 13.58 -8.12 -11.89
C ALA A 222 12.17 -7.47 -11.84
N LEU A 223 11.22 -8.06 -11.09
CA LEU A 223 9.90 -7.48 -10.92
C LEU A 223 9.97 -6.18 -10.12
N VAL A 224 10.73 -6.17 -9.01
CA VAL A 224 10.93 -4.97 -8.19
C VAL A 224 11.60 -3.86 -9.00
N GLU A 225 12.69 -4.16 -9.70
CA GLU A 225 13.40 -3.20 -10.55
C GLU A 225 12.48 -2.61 -11.63
N THR A 226 11.71 -3.45 -12.32
CA THR A 226 10.77 -3.02 -13.37
C THR A 226 9.77 -1.97 -12.87
N PHE A 227 9.17 -2.20 -11.70
CA PHE A 227 8.20 -1.26 -11.14
C PHE A 227 8.87 -0.01 -10.58
N HIS A 228 10.04 -0.15 -9.95
CA HIS A 228 10.81 1.00 -9.46
C HIS A 228 11.32 1.91 -10.59
N GLU A 229 11.76 1.35 -11.72
CA GLU A 229 12.15 2.13 -12.91
C GLU A 229 10.98 2.95 -13.47
N ALA A 230 9.74 2.47 -13.32
CA ALA A 230 8.52 3.20 -13.66
C ALA A 230 8.08 4.20 -12.58
N GLY A 231 8.81 4.31 -11.44
CA GLY A 231 8.45 5.15 -10.31
C GLY A 231 7.29 4.61 -9.48
N LEU A 232 6.97 3.32 -9.63
CA LEU A 232 5.90 2.62 -8.93
C LEU A 232 6.44 1.83 -7.75
N LYS A 233 5.56 1.42 -6.84
CA LYS A 233 5.91 0.72 -5.63
C LYS A 233 5.58 -0.77 -5.71
N VAL A 234 6.28 -1.55 -4.88
CA VAL A 234 6.06 -2.99 -4.74
C VAL A 234 5.76 -3.32 -3.28
N ASN A 235 4.60 -3.90 -3.04
CA ASN A 235 4.20 -4.53 -1.80
C ASN A 235 4.32 -6.05 -1.93
N VAL A 236 4.49 -6.75 -0.82
CA VAL A 236 4.53 -8.22 -0.78
C VAL A 236 3.71 -8.77 0.38
N TRP A 237 2.93 -9.82 0.13
CA TRP A 237 2.04 -10.49 1.10
C TRP A 237 2.12 -12.02 1.01
N THR A 238 1.77 -12.79 2.04
CA THR A 238 1.82 -12.42 3.45
C THR A 238 3.12 -12.92 4.00
N VAL A 239 3.96 -12.03 4.54
CA VAL A 239 5.32 -12.35 4.97
C VAL A 239 5.33 -12.52 6.49
N ASN A 240 5.39 -13.75 6.96
CA ASN A 240 5.30 -14.08 8.39
C ASN A 240 6.59 -14.69 8.97
N GLU A 241 7.47 -15.17 8.10
CA GLU A 241 8.71 -15.84 8.52
C GLU A 241 9.91 -14.90 8.38
N ASN A 242 10.80 -14.92 9.37
CA ASN A 242 12.00 -14.08 9.38
C ASN A 242 12.92 -14.27 8.15
N ALA A 243 12.94 -15.45 7.54
CA ALA A 243 13.72 -15.71 6.34
C ALA A 243 13.14 -14.96 5.14
N ASP A 244 11.81 -15.00 4.97
CA ASP A 244 11.10 -14.35 3.88
C ASP A 244 11.13 -12.82 4.06
N LEU A 245 11.03 -12.34 5.31
CA LEU A 245 11.19 -10.93 5.65
C LEU A 245 12.56 -10.41 5.20
N ARG A 246 13.65 -11.11 5.55
CA ARG A 246 14.99 -10.70 5.10
C ARG A 246 15.14 -10.75 3.58
N ALA A 247 14.53 -11.72 2.91
CA ALA A 247 14.56 -11.82 1.46
C ALA A 247 13.82 -10.64 0.81
N ALA A 248 12.62 -10.32 1.29
CA ALA A 248 11.84 -9.16 0.79
C ALA A 248 12.58 -7.83 1.04
N CYS A 249 13.15 -7.63 2.22
CA CYS A 249 13.98 -6.45 2.52
C CYS A 249 15.19 -6.35 1.60
N ALA A 250 15.88 -7.47 1.31
CA ALA A 250 17.05 -7.49 0.42
C ALA A 250 16.69 -7.13 -1.03
N LEU A 251 15.49 -7.48 -1.49
CA LEU A 251 14.97 -7.10 -2.80
C LEU A 251 14.52 -5.63 -2.87
N GLY A 252 14.41 -4.96 -1.73
CA GLY A 252 14.10 -3.53 -1.66
C GLY A 252 12.65 -3.19 -1.92
N VAL A 253 11.70 -4.06 -1.53
CA VAL A 253 10.26 -3.77 -1.61
C VAL A 253 9.90 -2.54 -0.76
N ASP A 254 8.82 -1.84 -1.11
CA ASP A 254 8.37 -0.63 -0.41
C ASP A 254 7.49 -0.95 0.79
N TYR A 255 6.68 -2.01 0.69
CA TYR A 255 5.77 -2.45 1.73
C TYR A 255 5.86 -3.95 1.96
N ILE A 256 5.58 -4.34 3.20
CA ILE A 256 5.46 -5.74 3.61
C ILE A 256 4.17 -5.89 4.40
N THR A 257 3.23 -6.68 3.88
CA THR A 257 1.99 -7.04 4.56
C THR A 257 2.20 -8.34 5.35
N THR A 258 1.90 -8.30 6.66
CA THR A 258 2.24 -9.40 7.61
C THR A 258 1.18 -9.56 8.71
N ASP A 259 1.01 -10.80 9.20
CA ASP A 259 0.19 -11.11 10.38
C ASP A 259 0.95 -10.90 11.70
N VAL A 260 2.28 -10.73 11.63
CA VAL A 260 3.16 -10.68 12.80
C VAL A 260 3.90 -9.35 12.85
N PHE A 261 4.05 -8.83 14.07
CA PHE A 261 4.95 -7.72 14.31
C PHE A 261 6.19 -8.27 15.03
N SER A 262 7.39 -8.11 14.45
CA SER A 262 8.65 -8.37 15.13
C SER A 262 9.26 -7.03 15.51
N GLU A 263 9.30 -6.72 16.79
CA GLU A 263 10.24 -5.71 17.30
C GLU A 263 11.66 -6.29 17.10
N ASN A 264 12.44 -5.69 16.21
CA ASN A 264 13.88 -5.98 16.08
C ASN A 264 14.67 -5.09 17.01
#